data_dfa40d4a760de16120a107a1d962b400
#
_entry.id   dfa40d4a760de16120a107a1d962b400
#
_cell.length_a   1.000
_cell.length_b   1.000
_cell.length_c   1.000
_cell.angle_alpha   90.00
_cell.angle_beta   90.00
_cell.angle_gamma   90.00
#
_symmetry.space_group_name_H-M   'P 1'
#
loop_
_entity.id
_entity.type
_entity.pdbx_description
1 polymer ?
#
loop_
_entity_poly.entity_id
_entity_poly.type
_entity_poly.pdbx_seq_one_letter_code
_entity_poly.pdbx_strand_id
1 'polypeptide(L)'
;DAVIAGIAPGSALSYVRSIYGEPDSEKTIRIGNYNHPAYLVDYYGQGFVITYNIMEDGAWNPLVQTIESTNGTLVMPSGIHVGMKIADVQQIFNNLKEQPSDKSGEKKYVSPLDGFGVTLSNGKEGIRFLVLQVDQKGIVQKILLTDKYADI
;
A
#
# COMPACT_ATOMS: atom_id res chain seq x y z
N ASP A 1 -8.06 -8.66 5.47
CA ASP A 1 -6.66 -9.01 5.21
C ASP A 1 -5.86 -7.83 4.61
N ALA A 2 -6.04 -6.65 5.17
CA ALA A 2 -5.39 -5.43 4.71
C ALA A 2 -4.03 -5.21 5.39
N VAL A 3 -3.24 -6.28 5.52
CA VAL A 3 -1.95 -6.27 6.23
C VAL A 3 -0.87 -6.89 5.35
N ILE A 4 0.29 -6.26 5.29
CA ILE A 4 1.51 -6.87 4.75
C ILE A 4 2.67 -6.54 5.70
N ALA A 5 3.49 -7.53 6.00
CA ALA A 5 4.65 -7.37 6.89
C ALA A 5 4.28 -6.81 8.27
N GLY A 6 3.07 -7.12 8.78
CA GLY A 6 2.57 -6.67 10.06
C GLY A 6 1.99 -5.25 10.08
N ILE A 7 1.88 -4.60 8.92
CA ILE A 7 1.48 -3.19 8.79
C ILE A 7 0.27 -3.10 7.87
N ALA A 8 -0.62 -2.16 8.17
CA ALA A 8 -1.82 -1.88 7.36
C ALA A 8 -1.95 -0.37 7.11
N PRO A 9 -2.68 0.03 6.06
CA PRO A 9 -3.13 1.43 5.96
C PRO A 9 -3.86 1.83 7.25
N GLY A 10 -3.50 2.99 7.80
CA GLY A 10 -3.98 3.46 9.10
C GLY A 10 -3.02 3.23 10.27
N SER A 11 -2.00 2.39 10.11
CA SER A 11 -0.98 2.19 11.14
C SER A 11 -0.20 3.49 11.39
N ALA A 12 0.12 3.77 12.66
CA ALA A 12 0.90 4.94 13.02
C ALA A 12 2.38 4.78 12.64
N LEU A 13 3.02 5.89 12.27
CA LEU A 13 4.46 5.91 11.96
C LEU A 13 5.29 5.31 13.10
N SER A 14 4.96 5.67 14.35
CA SER A 14 5.67 5.15 15.52
C SER A 14 5.60 3.63 15.63
N TYR A 15 4.45 3.05 15.27
CA TYR A 15 4.29 1.60 15.24
C TYR A 15 5.16 0.95 14.17
N VAL A 16 5.15 1.50 12.95
CA VAL A 16 5.98 0.99 11.84
C VAL A 16 7.46 1.01 12.23
N ARG A 17 7.93 2.14 12.75
CA ARG A 17 9.34 2.30 13.13
C ARG A 17 9.73 1.49 14.36
N SER A 18 8.76 1.12 15.21
CA SER A 18 9.01 0.18 16.32
C SER A 18 9.31 -1.24 15.82
N ILE A 19 8.78 -1.61 14.65
CA ILE A 19 9.01 -2.94 14.05
C ILE A 19 10.25 -2.93 13.16
N TYR A 20 10.39 -1.92 12.27
CA TYR A 20 11.39 -1.90 11.22
C TYR A 20 12.56 -0.96 11.50
N GLY A 21 12.50 -0.16 12.55
CA GLY A 21 13.51 0.86 12.84
C GLY A 21 13.40 2.05 11.91
N GLU A 22 14.45 2.88 11.89
CA GLU A 22 14.53 4.01 10.99
C GLU A 22 14.66 3.53 9.54
N PRO A 23 14.01 4.22 8.58
CA PRO A 23 14.15 3.86 7.17
C PRO A 23 15.56 4.16 6.65
N ASP A 24 15.94 3.52 5.55
CA ASP A 24 17.20 3.79 4.87
C ASP A 24 17.24 5.21 4.31
N SER A 25 16.10 5.71 3.86
CA SER A 25 15.92 7.09 3.45
C SER A 25 14.49 7.54 3.64
N GLU A 26 14.29 8.84 3.74
CA GLU A 26 13.00 9.48 3.99
C GLU A 26 12.82 10.64 3.02
N LYS A 27 11.59 10.84 2.55
CA LYS A 27 11.23 11.94 1.67
C LYS A 27 9.94 12.56 2.15
N THR A 28 9.83 13.88 2.09
CA THR A 28 8.58 14.60 2.33
C THR A 28 8.04 15.16 1.03
N ILE A 29 6.70 15.19 0.91
CA ILE A 29 6.02 15.73 -0.27
C ILE A 29 5.10 16.84 0.20
N ARG A 30 5.29 18.05 -0.36
CA ARG A 30 4.44 19.21 -0.10
C ARG A 30 3.43 19.38 -1.23
N ILE A 31 2.20 19.72 -0.86
CA ILE A 31 1.13 20.05 -1.80
C ILE A 31 0.54 21.38 -1.39
N GLY A 32 0.44 22.32 -2.33
CA GLY A 32 -0.15 23.63 -2.08
C GLY A 32 0.67 24.47 -1.08
N ASN A 33 -0.04 25.32 -0.32
CA ASN A 33 0.55 26.31 0.59
C ASN A 33 0.46 25.87 2.07
N TYR A 34 0.40 24.57 2.34
CA TYR A 34 0.37 24.08 3.72
C TYR A 34 1.68 24.38 4.45
N ASN A 35 1.59 24.67 5.76
CA ASN A 35 2.75 24.91 6.61
C ASN A 35 3.55 23.65 6.90
N HIS A 36 3.05 22.48 6.53
CA HIS A 36 3.69 21.19 6.74
C HIS A 36 3.62 20.34 5.46
N PRO A 37 4.46 19.33 5.30
CA PRO A 37 4.33 18.37 4.20
C PRO A 37 2.98 17.66 4.23
N ALA A 38 2.44 17.33 3.06
CA ALA A 38 1.21 16.53 2.94
C ALA A 38 1.47 15.05 3.15
N TYR A 39 2.64 14.57 2.73
CA TYR A 39 3.03 13.16 2.80
C TYR A 39 4.46 12.99 3.26
N LEU A 40 4.70 11.86 3.93
CA LEU A 40 6.02 11.35 4.28
C LEU A 40 6.19 10.00 3.60
N VAL A 41 7.36 9.75 3.02
CA VAL A 41 7.68 8.46 2.38
C VAL A 41 8.92 7.88 3.03
N ASP A 42 8.80 6.69 3.60
CA ASP A 42 9.90 5.91 4.17
C ASP A 42 10.33 4.82 3.18
N TYR A 43 11.59 4.81 2.84
CA TYR A 43 12.21 3.78 1.98
C TYR A 43 13.03 2.84 2.86
N TYR A 44 12.55 1.60 2.95
CA TYR A 44 13.28 0.54 3.67
C TYR A 44 13.97 -0.35 2.64
N GLY A 45 14.88 -0.10 1.94
CA GLY A 45 15.57 -0.94 0.97
C GLY A 45 14.89 -2.27 0.59
N GLN A 46 15.39 -2.98 -0.38
CA GLN A 46 14.85 -4.29 -0.77
C GLN A 46 13.36 -4.29 -1.18
N GLY A 47 12.91 -3.16 -1.75
CA GLY A 47 11.56 -3.09 -2.33
C GLY A 47 10.43 -2.93 -1.32
N PHE A 48 10.66 -2.25 -0.23
CA PHE A 48 9.63 -1.96 0.77
C PHE A 48 9.53 -0.45 0.98
N VAL A 49 8.40 0.15 0.58
CA VAL A 49 8.18 1.60 0.63
C VAL A 49 6.85 1.88 1.31
N ILE A 50 6.85 2.81 2.26
CA ILE A 50 5.66 3.19 3.02
C ILE A 50 5.42 4.68 2.85
N THR A 51 4.21 5.04 2.41
CA THR A 51 3.76 6.43 2.32
C THR A 51 2.77 6.72 3.44
N TYR A 52 3.03 7.79 4.18
CA TYR A 52 2.18 8.26 5.27
C TYR A 52 1.42 9.50 4.85
N ASN A 53 0.16 9.57 5.25
CA ASN A 53 -0.62 10.79 5.15
C ASN A 53 -0.38 11.64 6.40
N ILE A 54 -0.12 12.94 6.22
CA ILE A 54 0.02 13.90 7.31
C ILE A 54 -1.25 14.75 7.30
N MET A 55 -1.95 14.77 8.44
CA MET A 55 -3.23 15.45 8.57
C MET A 55 -3.08 16.96 8.41
N GLU A 56 -4.08 17.60 7.79
CA GLU A 56 -4.10 19.04 7.51
C GLU A 56 -4.16 19.91 8.76
N ASP A 57 -4.62 19.38 9.90
CA ASP A 57 -4.74 20.13 11.15
C ASP A 57 -3.38 20.46 11.79
N GLY A 58 -2.29 20.05 11.18
CA GLY A 58 -0.93 20.31 11.65
C GLY A 58 -0.47 19.44 12.82
N ALA A 59 -1.32 18.56 13.33
CA ALA A 59 -0.89 17.57 14.32
C ALA A 59 0.08 16.59 13.68
N TRP A 60 1.25 16.39 14.30
CA TRP A 60 2.23 15.43 13.81
C TRP A 60 1.80 14.02 14.18
N ASN A 61 0.94 13.44 13.37
CA ASN A 61 0.46 12.08 13.53
C ASN A 61 0.37 11.39 12.16
N PRO A 62 1.51 11.09 11.51
CA PRO A 62 1.49 10.42 10.21
C PRO A 62 0.90 9.02 10.34
N LEU A 63 -0.05 8.71 9.46
CA LEU A 63 -0.69 7.40 9.35
C LEU A 63 -0.38 6.77 8.00
N VAL A 64 -0.11 5.48 7.99
CA VAL A 64 0.17 4.75 6.75
C VAL A 64 -1.01 4.91 5.80
N GLN A 65 -0.74 5.40 4.59
CA GLN A 65 -1.69 5.47 3.50
C GLN A 65 -1.49 4.32 2.52
N THR A 66 -0.25 4.08 2.12
CA THR A 66 0.12 3.12 1.09
C THR A 66 1.35 2.33 1.50
N ILE A 67 1.29 1.02 1.32
CA ILE A 67 2.41 0.11 1.49
C ILE A 67 2.70 -0.50 0.12
N GLU A 68 3.91 -0.35 -0.37
CA GLU A 68 4.35 -0.91 -1.63
C GLU A 68 5.42 -1.96 -1.37
N SER A 69 5.24 -3.17 -1.92
CA SER A 69 6.23 -4.23 -1.84
C SER A 69 6.54 -4.80 -3.22
N THR A 70 7.83 -4.87 -3.53
CA THR A 70 8.36 -5.66 -4.64
C THR A 70 9.21 -6.81 -4.12
N ASN A 71 9.12 -7.10 -2.81
CA ASN A 71 9.93 -8.09 -2.10
C ASN A 71 9.11 -9.36 -1.86
N GLY A 72 9.58 -10.49 -2.40
CA GLY A 72 8.89 -11.78 -2.30
C GLY A 72 8.92 -12.40 -0.90
N THR A 73 9.71 -11.87 0.04
CA THR A 73 9.75 -12.37 1.42
C THR A 73 8.70 -11.72 2.32
N LEU A 74 8.07 -10.64 1.87
CA LEU A 74 6.99 -9.98 2.61
C LEU A 74 5.66 -10.61 2.22
N VAL A 75 5.01 -11.25 3.19
CA VAL A 75 3.83 -12.08 2.95
C VAL A 75 2.63 -11.49 3.67
N MET A 76 1.48 -11.47 3.00
CA MET A 76 0.20 -11.14 3.62
C MET A 76 -0.30 -12.33 4.46
N PRO A 77 -1.19 -12.11 5.46
CA PRO A 77 -1.75 -13.22 6.24
C PRO A 77 -2.42 -14.31 5.40
N SER A 78 -2.99 -13.94 4.24
CA SER A 78 -3.56 -14.88 3.28
C SER A 78 -2.53 -15.73 2.54
N GLY A 79 -1.24 -15.41 2.68
CA GLY A 79 -0.15 -16.07 1.96
C GLY A 79 0.27 -15.38 0.67
N ILE A 80 -0.38 -14.29 0.28
CA ILE A 80 -0.05 -13.57 -0.96
C ILE A 80 1.32 -12.87 -0.81
N HIS A 81 2.16 -13.02 -1.82
CA HIS A 81 3.47 -12.38 -1.89
C HIS A 81 3.88 -12.15 -3.35
N VAL A 82 4.83 -11.27 -3.56
CA VAL A 82 5.46 -11.06 -4.86
C VAL A 82 6.13 -12.36 -5.32
N GLY A 83 6.00 -12.68 -6.59
CA GLY A 83 6.51 -13.92 -7.18
C GLY A 83 5.46 -15.01 -7.36
N MET A 84 4.26 -14.84 -6.79
CA MET A 84 3.15 -15.78 -7.01
C MET A 84 2.57 -15.66 -8.41
N LYS A 85 1.99 -16.75 -8.89
CA LYS A 85 1.16 -16.72 -10.10
C LYS A 85 -0.18 -16.07 -9.77
N ILE A 86 -0.65 -15.21 -10.67
CA ILE A 86 -1.96 -14.54 -10.47
C ILE A 86 -3.11 -15.55 -10.36
N ALA A 87 -3.02 -16.67 -11.06
CA ALA A 87 -4.04 -17.72 -10.97
C ALA A 87 -4.17 -18.28 -9.54
N ASP A 88 -3.07 -18.40 -8.82
CA ASP A 88 -3.07 -18.87 -7.42
C ASP A 88 -3.64 -17.80 -6.49
N VAL A 89 -3.34 -16.54 -6.75
CA VAL A 89 -3.91 -15.41 -5.99
C VAL A 89 -5.42 -15.33 -6.17
N GLN A 90 -5.90 -15.53 -7.39
CA GLN A 90 -7.35 -15.49 -7.70
C GLN A 90 -8.13 -16.60 -6.99
N GLN A 91 -7.50 -17.70 -6.62
CA GLN A 91 -8.13 -18.73 -5.80
C GLN A 91 -8.31 -18.29 -4.34
N ILE A 92 -7.43 -17.41 -3.86
CA ILE A 92 -7.51 -16.85 -2.51
C ILE A 92 -8.50 -15.67 -2.47
N PHE A 93 -8.46 -14.78 -3.47
CA PHE A 93 -9.30 -13.60 -3.60
C PHE A 93 -10.15 -13.69 -4.87
N ASN A 94 -11.43 -14.07 -4.71
CA ASN A 94 -12.37 -14.19 -5.83
C ASN A 94 -12.76 -12.84 -6.45
N ASN A 95 -12.56 -11.75 -5.71
CA ASN A 95 -13.03 -10.42 -6.12
C ASN A 95 -11.96 -9.58 -6.84
N LEU A 96 -10.81 -10.17 -7.15
CA LEU A 96 -9.79 -9.48 -7.94
C LEU A 96 -10.30 -9.25 -9.36
N LYS A 97 -10.30 -7.99 -9.77
CA LYS A 97 -10.71 -7.57 -11.10
C LYS A 97 -9.53 -7.02 -11.87
N GLU A 98 -9.36 -7.53 -13.08
CA GLU A 98 -8.36 -7.01 -14.00
C GLU A 98 -8.76 -5.60 -14.44
N GLN A 99 -7.77 -4.69 -14.45
CA GLN A 99 -7.93 -3.34 -14.96
C GLN A 99 -6.85 -3.05 -15.98
N PRO A 100 -7.11 -2.09 -16.92
CA PRO A 100 -6.09 -1.68 -17.88
C PRO A 100 -4.83 -1.18 -17.17
N SER A 101 -3.67 -1.58 -17.67
CA SER A 101 -2.38 -1.08 -17.23
C SER A 101 -1.81 -0.14 -18.29
N ASP A 102 -1.11 0.91 -17.86
CA ASP A 102 -0.44 1.85 -18.74
C ASP A 102 0.78 1.24 -19.44
N LYS A 103 1.27 0.11 -18.94
CA LYS A 103 2.43 -0.57 -19.51
C LYS A 103 2.03 -1.73 -20.37
N SER A 104 2.60 -1.79 -21.57
CA SER A 104 2.36 -2.88 -22.53
C SER A 104 2.81 -4.22 -21.94
N GLY A 105 1.92 -5.20 -21.99
CA GLY A 105 2.19 -6.56 -21.52
C GLY A 105 2.02 -6.78 -20.03
N GLU A 106 1.85 -5.72 -19.24
CA GLU A 106 1.55 -5.82 -17.81
C GLU A 106 0.04 -5.73 -17.57
N LYS A 107 -0.41 -6.39 -16.52
CA LYS A 107 -1.81 -6.34 -16.06
C LYS A 107 -1.86 -5.85 -14.63
N LYS A 108 -2.95 -5.17 -14.30
CA LYS A 108 -3.25 -4.71 -12.95
C LYS A 108 -4.53 -5.39 -12.48
N TYR A 109 -4.50 -5.89 -11.26
CA TYR A 109 -5.66 -6.50 -10.59
C TYR A 109 -5.95 -5.73 -9.32
N VAL A 110 -7.22 -5.44 -9.07
CA VAL A 110 -7.66 -4.64 -7.93
C VAL A 110 -8.77 -5.36 -7.18
N SER A 111 -8.71 -5.32 -5.85
CA SER A 111 -9.79 -5.79 -4.98
C SER A 111 -10.01 -4.81 -3.85
N PRO A 112 -11.26 -4.39 -3.58
CA PRO A 112 -11.58 -3.76 -2.30
C PRO A 112 -11.39 -4.77 -1.18
N LEU A 113 -10.88 -4.32 -0.04
CA LEU A 113 -10.60 -5.18 1.12
C LEU A 113 -11.65 -5.07 2.21
N ASP A 114 -12.37 -3.94 2.25
CA ASP A 114 -13.32 -3.63 3.31
C ASP A 114 -14.63 -3.13 2.73
N GLY A 115 -15.69 -3.22 3.54
CA GLY A 115 -16.91 -2.46 3.30
C GLY A 115 -16.75 -1.00 3.74
N PHE A 116 -17.81 -0.22 3.62
CA PHE A 116 -17.85 1.17 4.11
C PHE A 116 -17.68 1.22 5.63
N GLY A 117 -17.13 2.33 6.13
CA GLY A 117 -17.02 2.61 7.56
C GLY A 117 -15.63 2.43 8.15
N VAL A 118 -14.64 2.06 7.34
CA VAL A 118 -13.23 2.03 7.78
C VAL A 118 -12.70 3.47 7.81
N THR A 119 -12.04 3.85 8.89
CA THR A 119 -11.36 5.15 8.97
C THR A 119 -10.04 5.07 8.23
N LEU A 120 -9.89 5.93 7.23
CA LEU A 120 -8.70 6.00 6.39
C LEU A 120 -7.62 6.89 7.03
N SER A 121 -6.44 6.90 6.42
CA SER A 121 -5.29 7.68 6.89
C SER A 121 -5.52 9.20 6.91
N ASN A 122 -6.52 9.69 6.19
CA ASN A 122 -6.92 11.10 6.19
C ASN A 122 -8.01 11.42 7.24
N GLY A 123 -8.40 10.45 8.07
CA GLY A 123 -9.43 10.60 9.08
C GLY A 123 -10.86 10.46 8.58
N LYS A 124 -11.07 10.29 7.29
CA LYS A 124 -12.40 10.09 6.69
C LYS A 124 -12.72 8.61 6.57
N GLU A 125 -13.99 8.28 6.50
CA GLU A 125 -14.42 6.90 6.20
C GLU A 125 -14.25 6.59 4.71
N GLY A 126 -13.91 5.35 4.41
CA GLY A 126 -13.73 4.91 3.04
C GLY A 126 -13.33 3.44 2.93
N ILE A 127 -12.73 3.07 1.82
CA ILE A 127 -12.38 1.71 1.46
C ILE A 127 -10.89 1.61 1.22
N ARG A 128 -10.29 0.51 1.69
CA ARG A 128 -8.90 0.15 1.38
C ARG A 128 -8.88 -0.86 0.23
N PHE A 129 -7.80 -0.84 -0.52
CA PHE A 129 -7.67 -1.66 -1.74
C PHE A 129 -6.36 -2.44 -1.74
N LEU A 130 -6.44 -3.65 -2.29
CA LEU A 130 -5.29 -4.43 -2.73
C LEU A 130 -5.10 -4.22 -4.22
N VAL A 131 -3.90 -3.85 -4.64
CA VAL A 131 -3.54 -3.66 -6.05
C VAL A 131 -2.34 -4.55 -6.35
N LEU A 132 -2.45 -5.36 -7.40
CA LEU A 132 -1.38 -6.24 -7.86
C LEU A 132 -0.97 -5.86 -9.27
N GLN A 133 0.32 -5.67 -9.48
CA GLN A 133 0.89 -5.56 -10.82
C GLN A 133 1.51 -6.89 -11.22
N VAL A 134 1.14 -7.37 -12.40
CA VAL A 134 1.46 -8.70 -12.89
C VAL A 134 2.15 -8.58 -14.23
N ASP A 135 3.22 -9.33 -14.43
CA ASP A 135 3.98 -9.33 -15.68
C ASP A 135 3.29 -10.15 -16.78
N GLN A 136 3.91 -10.20 -17.95
CA GLN A 136 3.39 -10.94 -19.11
C GLN A 136 3.25 -12.45 -18.86
N LYS A 137 4.01 -12.99 -17.91
CA LYS A 137 3.98 -14.41 -17.54
C LYS A 137 2.93 -14.74 -16.49
N GLY A 138 2.21 -13.71 -16.02
CA GLY A 138 1.21 -13.89 -14.96
C GLY A 138 1.80 -13.94 -13.56
N ILE A 139 3.01 -13.39 -13.36
CA ILE A 139 3.69 -13.38 -12.06
C ILE A 139 3.52 -12.02 -11.40
N VAL A 140 3.11 -12.02 -10.14
CA VAL A 140 2.96 -10.80 -9.34
C VAL A 140 4.32 -10.15 -9.12
N GLN A 141 4.48 -8.92 -9.59
CA GLN A 141 5.71 -8.14 -9.48
C GLN A 141 5.66 -7.11 -8.36
N LYS A 142 4.47 -6.62 -8.03
CA LYS A 142 4.28 -5.58 -7.03
C LYS A 142 2.95 -5.75 -6.33
N ILE A 143 2.97 -5.58 -5.01
CA ILE A 143 1.77 -5.52 -4.17
C ILE A 143 1.66 -4.12 -3.60
N LEU A 144 0.47 -3.54 -3.68
CA LEU A 144 0.13 -2.26 -3.10
C LEU A 144 -1.08 -2.45 -2.19
N LEU A 145 -0.95 -2.03 -0.93
CA LEU A 145 -2.08 -1.85 -0.03
C LEU A 145 -2.27 -0.35 0.15
N THR A 146 -3.43 0.18 -0.19
CA THR A 146 -3.65 1.63 -0.17
C THR A 146 -5.06 1.98 0.25
N ASP A 147 -5.22 3.10 0.92
CA ASP A 147 -6.51 3.74 1.16
C ASP A 147 -6.75 4.93 0.23
N LYS A 148 -5.85 5.18 -0.70
CA LYS A 148 -5.97 6.28 -1.66
C LYS A 148 -6.42 5.75 -3.02
N TYR A 149 -7.64 6.10 -3.40
CA TYR A 149 -8.22 5.64 -4.67
C TYR A 149 -7.37 6.03 -5.89
N ALA A 150 -6.73 7.19 -5.86
CA ALA A 150 -5.89 7.66 -6.97
C ALA A 150 -4.63 6.81 -7.20
N ASP A 151 -4.26 5.95 -6.24
CA ASP A 151 -3.11 5.03 -6.39
C ASP A 151 -3.47 3.75 -7.16
N ILE A 152 -4.73 3.60 -7.50
CA ILE A 152 -5.24 2.43 -8.22
C ILE A 152 -5.04 2.54 -9.73
#